data_2180426f1e5d560771410396293a6a00
#
_entry.id   2180426f1e5d560771410396293a6a00
#
_cell.length_a   1.000
_cell.length_b   1.000
_cell.length_c   1.000
_cell.angle_alpha   90.00
_cell.angle_beta   90.00
_cell.angle_gamma   90.00
#
_symmetry.space_group_name_H-M   'P 1'
#
loop_
_entity.id
_entity.type
_entity.pdbx_description
1 polymer ?
#
loop_
_entity_poly.entity_id
_entity_poly.type
_entity_poly.pdbx_seq_one_letter_code
_entity_poly.pdbx_strand_id
1 'polypeptide(L)'
;RSFVEYINQGRTALHSEPVYISGEKDGIEVELALQWTTAYTETLYSFVNNINTIEGGTHVSGLKSALTRTLNHYANANNLLRSNKGEKLAGEDIREGLTSVLSVRIQEPQFEGQTKTKLGNSEVKGLTDTTVSERLGFFFEENPQIVKIIIQKAIDSARARDAARNARELARRKGALEGGDLPGKLADCQERNPELCELYLVEGDSAGGSAKQGRDRKYQAILPLRGKILNVEKARFDKMLANNEVR
;
A
#
# COMPACT_ATOMS: atom_id res chain seq x y z
N ARG A 1 -5.52 2.25 28.20
CA ARG A 1 -5.15 3.56 27.68
C ARG A 1 -3.72 3.92 28.06
N SER A 2 -3.37 3.99 29.33
CA SER A 2 -2.06 4.42 29.83
C SER A 2 -0.86 3.72 29.17
N PHE A 3 -1.01 2.44 28.77
CA PHE A 3 0.05 1.72 28.08
C PHE A 3 0.28 2.24 26.64
N VAL A 4 -0.78 2.58 25.91
CA VAL A 4 -0.66 3.22 24.58
C VAL A 4 -0.03 4.61 24.70
N GLU A 5 -0.41 5.38 25.69
CA GLU A 5 0.18 6.69 25.97
C GLU A 5 1.67 6.57 26.29
N TYR A 6 2.05 5.58 27.09
CA TYR A 6 3.45 5.29 27.40
C TYR A 6 4.27 4.94 26.15
N ILE A 7 3.73 4.05 25.28
CA ILE A 7 4.40 3.66 24.03
C ILE A 7 4.58 4.87 23.09
N ASN A 8 3.62 5.80 23.11
CA ASN A 8 3.61 6.98 22.26
C ASN A 8 4.38 8.17 22.84
N GLN A 9 5.04 8.02 23.99
CA GLN A 9 5.91 9.07 24.51
C GLN A 9 6.98 9.46 23.48
N GLY A 10 7.05 10.76 23.18
CA GLY A 10 7.96 11.28 22.14
C GLY A 10 7.44 11.18 20.71
N ARG A 11 6.23 10.64 20.48
CA ARG A 11 5.56 10.64 19.18
C ARG A 11 4.44 11.69 19.14
N THR A 12 4.19 12.27 17.99
CA THR A 12 3.07 13.18 17.81
C THR A 12 1.80 12.39 17.50
N ALA A 13 0.84 12.39 18.40
CA ALA A 13 -0.46 11.74 18.21
C ALA A 13 -1.36 12.60 17.29
N LEU A 14 -2.21 11.95 16.49
CA LEU A 14 -3.19 12.61 15.63
C LEU A 14 -4.47 13.01 16.39
N HIS A 15 -4.68 12.45 17.56
CA HIS A 15 -5.78 12.78 18.48
C HIS A 15 -5.32 12.64 19.92
N SER A 16 -5.91 13.44 20.81
CA SER A 16 -5.41 13.63 22.18
C SER A 16 -5.45 12.37 23.03
N GLU A 17 -6.56 11.64 22.98
CA GLU A 17 -6.77 10.47 23.83
C GLU A 17 -6.79 9.17 23.04
N PRO A 18 -6.19 8.08 23.55
CA PRO A 18 -6.36 6.75 22.95
C PRO A 18 -7.81 6.30 22.95
N VAL A 19 -8.28 5.80 21.82
CA VAL A 19 -9.59 5.14 21.70
C VAL A 19 -9.56 3.85 22.51
N TYR A 20 -10.55 3.65 23.36
CA TYR A 20 -10.70 2.42 24.16
C TYR A 20 -11.99 1.71 23.79
N ILE A 21 -11.87 0.43 23.51
CA ILE A 21 -12.96 -0.46 23.12
C ILE A 21 -12.93 -1.66 24.06
N SER A 22 -14.07 -2.05 24.55
CA SER A 22 -14.24 -3.31 25.29
C SER A 22 -15.55 -3.98 24.89
N GLY A 23 -15.55 -5.29 24.93
CA GLY A 23 -16.74 -6.11 24.70
C GLY A 23 -16.55 -7.52 25.24
N GLU A 24 -17.66 -8.14 25.63
CA GLU A 24 -17.71 -9.50 26.14
C GLU A 24 -18.84 -10.25 25.44
N LYS A 25 -18.57 -11.47 25.03
CA LYS A 25 -19.57 -12.38 24.47
C LYS A 25 -19.09 -13.82 24.60
N ASP A 26 -20.00 -14.70 24.97
CA ASP A 26 -19.75 -16.15 25.07
C ASP A 26 -18.54 -16.51 25.97
N GLY A 27 -18.31 -15.72 27.04
CA GLY A 27 -17.21 -15.93 27.98
C GLY A 27 -15.85 -15.49 27.45
N ILE A 28 -15.82 -14.76 26.32
CA ILE A 28 -14.62 -14.16 25.74
C ILE A 28 -14.71 -12.65 25.92
N GLU A 29 -13.72 -12.09 26.59
CA GLU A 29 -13.58 -10.65 26.78
C GLU A 29 -12.51 -10.10 25.85
N VAL A 30 -12.82 -8.99 25.17
CA VAL A 30 -11.90 -8.27 24.26
C VAL A 30 -11.73 -6.85 24.77
N GLU A 31 -10.50 -6.44 25.02
CA GLU A 31 -10.12 -5.06 25.35
C GLU A 31 -9.11 -4.56 24.31
N LEU A 32 -9.34 -3.37 23.78
CA LEU A 32 -8.48 -2.73 22.80
C LEU A 32 -8.27 -1.26 23.17
N ALA A 33 -7.03 -0.82 23.21
CA ALA A 33 -6.67 0.57 23.21
C ALA A 33 -5.85 0.88 21.95
N LEU A 34 -6.15 1.97 21.25
CA LEU A 34 -5.46 2.33 20.02
C LEU A 34 -5.36 3.85 19.85
N GLN A 35 -4.29 4.29 19.15
CA GLN A 35 -4.07 5.67 18.83
C GLN A 35 -3.22 5.80 17.57
N TRP A 36 -3.62 6.69 16.65
CA TRP A 36 -2.81 7.02 15.47
C TRP A 36 -1.84 8.15 15.79
N THR A 37 -0.64 8.01 15.24
CA THR A 37 0.45 8.99 15.37
C THR A 37 0.97 9.39 13.99
N THR A 38 1.85 10.38 13.93
CA THR A 38 2.54 10.78 12.70
C THR A 38 3.62 9.79 12.24
N ALA A 39 3.91 8.73 13.01
CA ALA A 39 4.89 7.70 12.64
C ALA A 39 4.49 6.93 11.37
N TYR A 40 5.45 6.24 10.77
CA TYR A 40 5.26 5.42 9.56
C TYR A 40 5.15 3.93 9.85
N THR A 41 5.37 3.50 11.07
CA THR A 41 5.37 2.08 11.47
C THR A 41 4.18 1.75 12.34
N GLU A 42 3.58 0.56 12.11
CA GLU A 42 2.59 -0.04 12.99
C GLU A 42 3.29 -0.55 14.27
N THR A 43 2.72 -0.28 15.43
CA THR A 43 3.14 -0.83 16.72
C THR A 43 1.95 -1.55 17.33
N LEU A 44 2.00 -2.88 17.37
CA LEU A 44 0.93 -3.72 17.91
C LEU A 44 1.47 -4.62 19.02
N TYR A 45 0.86 -4.53 20.20
CA TYR A 45 1.03 -5.49 21.27
C TYR A 45 -0.27 -6.28 21.46
N SER A 46 -0.17 -7.59 21.46
CA SER A 46 -1.34 -8.46 21.63
C SER A 46 -1.12 -9.46 22.76
N PHE A 47 -2.16 -9.67 23.55
CA PHE A 47 -2.14 -10.52 24.73
C PHE A 47 -3.35 -11.43 24.75
N VAL A 48 -3.15 -12.66 25.25
CA VAL A 48 -4.21 -13.62 25.57
C VAL A 48 -3.98 -14.11 26.98
N ASN A 49 -4.94 -13.89 27.89
CA ASN A 49 -4.80 -14.19 29.30
C ASN A 49 -3.47 -13.69 29.89
N ASN A 50 -3.11 -12.44 29.57
CA ASN A 50 -1.87 -11.76 29.92
C ASN A 50 -0.58 -12.34 29.31
N ILE A 51 -0.67 -13.34 28.43
CA ILE A 51 0.48 -13.89 27.70
C ILE A 51 0.66 -13.08 26.43
N ASN A 52 1.86 -12.54 26.20
CA ASN A 52 2.17 -11.79 24.99
C ASN A 52 2.24 -12.72 23.76
N THR A 53 1.34 -12.53 22.81
CA THR A 53 1.27 -13.30 21.57
C THR A 53 2.07 -12.59 20.47
N ILE A 54 3.38 -12.76 20.46
CA ILE A 54 4.31 -12.04 19.55
C ILE A 54 3.99 -12.30 18.08
N GLU A 55 3.56 -13.52 17.74
CA GLU A 55 3.18 -13.90 16.38
C GLU A 55 1.68 -13.61 16.07
N GLY A 56 0.98 -12.99 17.03
CA GLY A 56 -0.42 -12.62 16.88
C GLY A 56 -1.35 -13.82 16.97
N GLY A 57 -2.19 -14.00 15.96
CA GLY A 57 -3.19 -15.06 15.89
C GLY A 57 -4.56 -14.55 15.44
N THR A 58 -5.60 -15.31 15.77
CA THR A 58 -6.97 -15.05 15.31
C THR A 58 -7.51 -13.70 15.80
N HIS A 59 -7.22 -13.29 17.04
CA HIS A 59 -7.62 -12.00 17.61
C HIS A 59 -6.98 -10.82 16.83
N VAL A 60 -5.70 -10.90 16.49
CA VAL A 60 -5.01 -9.89 15.69
C VAL A 60 -5.56 -9.84 14.26
N SER A 61 -5.87 -11.01 13.68
CA SER A 61 -6.50 -11.10 12.36
C SER A 61 -7.89 -10.44 12.36
N GLY A 62 -8.68 -10.66 13.42
CA GLY A 62 -9.97 -10.00 13.64
C GLY A 62 -9.83 -8.48 13.73
N LEU A 63 -8.91 -7.98 14.55
CA LEU A 63 -8.61 -6.56 14.67
C LEU A 63 -8.24 -5.92 13.31
N LYS A 64 -7.30 -6.53 12.58
CA LYS A 64 -6.86 -6.01 11.27
C LYS A 64 -7.98 -5.97 10.23
N SER A 65 -8.85 -6.98 10.23
CA SER A 65 -10.04 -7.05 9.37
C SER A 65 -11.05 -5.95 9.73
N ALA A 66 -11.34 -5.79 11.01
CA ALA A 66 -12.27 -4.79 11.54
C ALA A 66 -11.82 -3.36 11.17
N LEU A 67 -10.57 -3.02 11.46
CA LEU A 67 -9.99 -1.71 11.14
C LEU A 67 -10.10 -1.39 9.65
N THR A 68 -9.70 -2.34 8.79
CA THR A 68 -9.71 -2.16 7.35
C THR A 68 -11.13 -1.98 6.81
N ARG A 69 -12.07 -2.79 7.27
CA ARG A 69 -13.46 -2.74 6.84
C ARG A 69 -14.16 -1.45 7.31
N THR A 70 -14.04 -1.13 8.60
CA THR A 70 -14.76 0.01 9.20
C THR A 70 -14.28 1.35 8.65
N LEU A 71 -12.96 1.55 8.51
CA LEU A 71 -12.41 2.78 7.93
C LEU A 71 -12.75 2.94 6.45
N ASN A 72 -12.67 1.87 5.65
CA ASN A 72 -13.10 1.93 4.25
C ASN A 72 -14.60 2.21 4.12
N HIS A 73 -15.43 1.58 4.98
CA HIS A 73 -16.88 1.84 4.98
C HIS A 73 -17.19 3.30 5.27
N TYR A 74 -16.60 3.85 6.35
CA TYR A 74 -16.78 5.26 6.72
C TYR A 74 -16.27 6.21 5.64
N ALA A 75 -15.10 5.95 5.08
CA ALA A 75 -14.50 6.76 4.03
C ALA A 75 -15.37 6.81 2.76
N ASN A 76 -15.95 5.67 2.36
CA ASN A 76 -16.88 5.58 1.22
C ASN A 76 -18.22 6.29 1.51
N ALA A 77 -18.84 6.04 2.68
CA ALA A 77 -20.11 6.65 3.07
C ALA A 77 -20.02 8.18 3.10
N ASN A 78 -18.88 8.72 3.53
CA ASN A 78 -18.65 10.16 3.62
C ASN A 78 -17.94 10.76 2.38
N ASN A 79 -17.79 9.99 1.31
CA ASN A 79 -17.16 10.41 0.05
C ASN A 79 -15.71 10.96 0.20
N LEU A 80 -14.95 10.50 1.17
CA LEU A 80 -13.59 10.95 1.44
C LEU A 80 -12.55 10.40 0.45
N LEU A 81 -12.89 9.35 -0.32
CA LEU A 81 -12.00 8.71 -1.30
C LEU A 81 -12.16 9.24 -2.73
N ARG A 82 -12.94 10.28 -2.97
CA ARG A 82 -13.22 10.83 -4.33
C ARG A 82 -11.96 11.23 -5.09
N SER A 83 -10.93 11.70 -4.42
CA SER A 83 -9.66 12.10 -5.05
C SER A 83 -8.79 10.92 -5.49
N ASN A 84 -9.07 9.70 -5.01
CA ASN A 84 -8.32 8.46 -5.29
C ASN A 84 -9.06 7.49 -6.21
N LYS A 85 -9.89 7.97 -7.15
CA LYS A 85 -10.64 7.12 -8.11
C LYS A 85 -11.52 6.04 -7.47
N GLY A 86 -11.92 6.21 -6.18
CA GLY A 86 -12.73 5.23 -5.45
C GLY A 86 -11.99 3.96 -5.04
N GLU A 87 -10.66 3.94 -5.11
CA GLU A 87 -9.86 2.80 -4.68
C GLU A 87 -9.95 2.63 -3.15
N LYS A 88 -10.09 1.37 -2.72
CA LYS A 88 -10.09 1.02 -1.29
C LYS A 88 -8.69 1.19 -0.71
N LEU A 89 -8.63 1.73 0.52
CA LEU A 89 -7.39 1.79 1.28
C LEU A 89 -6.95 0.37 1.68
N ALA A 90 -5.68 0.06 1.49
CA ALA A 90 -5.12 -1.21 1.96
C ALA A 90 -5.00 -1.22 3.49
N GLY A 91 -5.03 -2.42 4.07
CA GLY A 91 -4.91 -2.54 5.52
C GLY A 91 -3.60 -1.97 6.07
N GLU A 92 -2.51 -2.04 5.31
CA GLU A 92 -1.22 -1.47 5.67
C GLU A 92 -1.25 0.06 5.71
N ASP A 93 -1.95 0.72 4.77
CA ASP A 93 -2.09 2.17 4.75
C ASP A 93 -2.89 2.68 5.95
N ILE A 94 -3.93 1.95 6.33
CA ILE A 94 -4.79 2.27 7.49
C ILE A 94 -4.03 2.13 8.80
N ARG A 95 -3.12 1.15 8.90
CA ARG A 95 -2.35 0.88 10.12
C ARG A 95 -1.02 1.61 10.19
N GLU A 96 -0.68 2.41 9.19
CA GLU A 96 0.50 3.25 9.24
C GLU A 96 0.40 4.24 10.40
N GLY A 97 1.40 4.22 11.28
CA GLY A 97 1.44 5.06 12.48
C GLY A 97 0.46 4.66 13.59
N LEU A 98 -0.22 3.52 13.45
CA LEU A 98 -1.11 2.99 14.48
C LEU A 98 -0.31 2.36 15.63
N THR A 99 -0.58 2.81 16.85
CA THR A 99 -0.19 2.10 18.07
C THR A 99 -1.43 1.46 18.66
N SER A 100 -1.39 0.15 18.90
CA SER A 100 -2.52 -0.59 19.46
C SER A 100 -2.08 -1.64 20.47
N VAL A 101 -2.89 -1.83 21.51
CA VAL A 101 -2.74 -2.87 22.53
C VAL A 101 -4.06 -3.62 22.58
N LEU A 102 -4.02 -4.89 22.21
CA LEU A 102 -5.16 -5.79 22.19
C LEU A 102 -4.99 -6.86 23.29
N SER A 103 -5.97 -7.00 24.14
CA SER A 103 -6.02 -8.01 25.19
C SER A 103 -7.30 -8.85 25.04
N VAL A 104 -7.14 -10.16 25.05
CA VAL A 104 -8.26 -11.11 25.04
C VAL A 104 -8.18 -11.99 26.26
N ARG A 105 -9.32 -12.19 26.94
CA ARG A 105 -9.47 -13.18 27.99
C ARG A 105 -10.42 -14.26 27.51
N ILE A 106 -10.01 -15.50 27.63
CA ILE A 106 -10.75 -16.70 27.21
C ILE A 106 -10.46 -17.84 28.14
N GLN A 107 -11.47 -18.65 28.45
CA GLN A 107 -11.33 -19.77 29.41
C GLN A 107 -10.39 -20.86 28.91
N GLU A 108 -10.50 -21.26 27.63
CA GLU A 108 -9.70 -22.32 27.02
C GLU A 108 -8.92 -21.82 25.80
N PRO A 109 -7.77 -21.14 26.02
CA PRO A 109 -6.98 -20.65 24.93
C PRO A 109 -6.24 -21.78 24.22
N GLN A 110 -6.40 -21.86 22.89
CA GLN A 110 -5.67 -22.78 22.04
C GLN A 110 -4.54 -22.02 21.36
N PHE A 111 -3.30 -22.35 21.71
CA PHE A 111 -2.14 -21.73 21.12
C PHE A 111 -1.50 -22.65 20.09
N GLU A 112 -0.96 -22.05 19.01
CA GLU A 112 -0.08 -22.76 18.10
C GLU A 112 1.31 -22.86 18.74
N GLY A 113 1.70 -24.09 19.12
CA GLY A 113 2.98 -24.41 19.72
C GLY A 113 3.09 -24.16 21.25
N GLN A 114 4.15 -24.72 21.84
CA GLN A 114 4.39 -24.67 23.26
C GLN A 114 4.76 -23.30 23.80
N THR A 115 5.30 -22.43 22.96
CA THR A 115 5.72 -21.07 23.31
C THR A 115 4.57 -20.09 23.47
N LYS A 116 3.34 -20.49 23.13
CA LYS A 116 2.09 -19.69 23.25
C LYS A 116 2.15 -18.33 22.54
N THR A 117 2.94 -18.23 21.46
CA THR A 117 3.17 -16.99 20.73
C THR A 117 2.04 -16.60 19.79
N LYS A 118 1.17 -17.56 19.43
CA LYS A 118 0.10 -17.37 18.47
C LYS A 118 -1.20 -18.04 18.91
N LEU A 119 -2.30 -17.28 18.92
CA LEU A 119 -3.63 -17.80 19.25
C LEU A 119 -4.29 -18.47 18.05
N GLY A 120 -4.84 -19.68 18.24
CA GLY A 120 -5.50 -20.47 17.20
C GLY A 120 -7.04 -20.45 17.23
N ASN A 121 -7.67 -20.09 18.35
CA ASN A 121 -9.13 -20.10 18.53
C ASN A 121 -9.87 -19.34 17.42
N SER A 122 -10.60 -20.03 16.55
CA SER A 122 -11.28 -19.44 15.38
C SER A 122 -12.42 -18.48 15.76
N GLU A 123 -13.14 -18.78 16.83
CA GLU A 123 -14.26 -17.99 17.36
C GLU A 123 -13.83 -16.58 17.79
N VAL A 124 -12.61 -16.44 18.31
CA VAL A 124 -12.06 -15.16 18.77
C VAL A 124 -11.91 -14.16 17.60
N LYS A 125 -11.63 -14.64 16.39
CA LYS A 125 -11.51 -13.77 15.21
C LYS A 125 -12.82 -13.03 14.93
N GLY A 126 -13.92 -13.77 14.88
CA GLY A 126 -15.25 -13.21 14.59
C GLY A 126 -15.70 -12.23 15.67
N LEU A 127 -15.51 -12.62 16.95
CA LEU A 127 -15.88 -11.76 18.06
C LEU A 127 -15.07 -10.47 18.09
N THR A 128 -13.75 -10.55 17.94
CA THR A 128 -12.89 -9.36 17.90
C THR A 128 -13.28 -8.45 16.72
N ASP A 129 -13.51 -9.02 15.54
CA ASP A 129 -13.91 -8.27 14.35
C ASP A 129 -15.25 -7.54 14.58
N THR A 130 -16.26 -8.21 15.11
CA THR A 130 -17.58 -7.61 15.38
C THR A 130 -17.49 -6.51 16.44
N THR A 131 -16.91 -6.82 17.59
CA THR A 131 -16.77 -5.87 18.70
C THR A 131 -16.04 -4.59 18.29
N VAL A 132 -14.89 -4.76 17.60
CA VAL A 132 -14.10 -3.60 17.14
C VAL A 132 -14.84 -2.81 16.09
N SER A 133 -15.48 -3.46 15.11
CA SER A 133 -16.21 -2.77 14.05
C SER A 133 -17.37 -1.94 14.58
N GLU A 134 -18.16 -2.50 15.46
CA GLU A 134 -19.32 -1.80 16.04
C GLU A 134 -18.88 -0.60 16.88
N ARG A 135 -17.98 -0.81 17.83
CA ARG A 135 -17.53 0.25 18.74
C ARG A 135 -16.74 1.34 18.04
N LEU A 136 -15.90 0.96 17.07
CA LEU A 136 -15.14 1.91 16.28
C LEU A 136 -16.07 2.70 15.33
N GLY A 137 -17.12 2.07 14.80
CA GLY A 137 -18.15 2.76 14.03
C GLY A 137 -18.82 3.87 14.82
N PHE A 138 -19.27 3.60 16.05
CA PHE A 138 -19.82 4.62 16.94
C PHE A 138 -18.81 5.73 17.24
N PHE A 139 -17.57 5.39 17.55
CA PHE A 139 -16.53 6.39 17.77
C PHE A 139 -16.33 7.29 16.55
N PHE A 140 -16.41 6.76 15.35
CA PHE A 140 -16.25 7.52 14.11
C PHE A 140 -17.41 8.50 13.87
N GLU A 141 -18.63 8.11 14.20
CA GLU A 141 -19.81 8.98 14.10
C GLU A 141 -19.74 10.12 15.11
N GLU A 142 -19.27 9.85 16.31
CA GLU A 142 -19.10 10.87 17.37
C GLU A 142 -17.91 11.81 17.11
N ASN A 143 -16.88 11.37 16.39
CA ASN A 143 -15.62 12.10 16.23
C ASN A 143 -15.23 12.31 14.76
N PRO A 144 -16.06 12.91 13.90
CA PRO A 144 -15.85 13.00 12.46
C PRO A 144 -14.55 13.73 12.06
N GLN A 145 -14.11 14.70 12.88
CA GLN A 145 -12.87 15.45 12.61
C GLN A 145 -11.63 14.57 12.82
N ILE A 146 -11.62 13.76 13.87
CA ILE A 146 -10.52 12.82 14.15
C ILE A 146 -10.42 11.79 13.01
N VAL A 147 -11.55 11.21 12.62
CA VAL A 147 -11.60 10.20 11.56
C VAL A 147 -11.13 10.76 10.23
N LYS A 148 -11.49 12.00 9.91
CA LYS A 148 -11.03 12.67 8.68
C LYS A 148 -9.50 12.79 8.64
N ILE A 149 -8.87 13.12 9.76
CA ILE A 149 -7.41 13.20 9.87
C ILE A 149 -6.78 11.80 9.67
N ILE A 150 -7.35 10.77 10.30
CA ILE A 150 -6.88 9.38 10.18
C ILE A 150 -6.98 8.89 8.72
N ILE A 151 -8.12 9.13 8.08
CA ILE A 151 -8.34 8.73 6.67
C ILE A 151 -7.41 9.50 5.74
N GLN A 152 -7.19 10.81 5.99
CA GLN A 152 -6.26 11.59 5.18
C GLN A 152 -4.84 11.02 5.26
N LYS A 153 -4.36 10.66 6.46
CA LYS A 153 -3.07 9.99 6.63
C LYS A 153 -3.01 8.67 5.85
N ALA A 154 -4.05 7.84 5.91
CA ALA A 154 -4.10 6.58 5.17
C ALA A 154 -4.09 6.79 3.64
N ILE A 155 -4.74 7.86 3.14
CA ILE A 155 -4.69 8.25 1.72
C ILE A 155 -3.27 8.66 1.32
N ASP A 156 -2.60 9.44 2.16
CA ASP A 156 -1.23 9.90 1.88
C ASP A 156 -0.24 8.73 1.91
N SER A 157 -0.40 7.75 2.82
CA SER A 157 0.33 6.48 2.84
C SER A 157 0.12 5.68 1.56
N ALA A 158 -1.13 5.50 1.13
CA ALA A 158 -1.47 4.79 -0.12
C ALA A 158 -0.80 5.44 -1.34
N ARG A 159 -0.84 6.77 -1.43
CA ARG A 159 -0.18 7.53 -2.52
C ARG A 159 1.34 7.34 -2.51
N ALA A 160 1.96 7.42 -1.34
CA ALA A 160 3.41 7.21 -1.20
C ALA A 160 3.82 5.79 -1.62
N ARG A 161 3.06 4.79 -1.20
CA ARG A 161 3.27 3.38 -1.56
C ARG A 161 3.15 3.16 -3.07
N ASP A 162 2.11 3.72 -3.70
CA ASP A 162 1.91 3.60 -5.16
C ASP A 162 2.99 4.33 -5.95
N ALA A 163 3.40 5.51 -5.50
CA ALA A 163 4.53 6.24 -6.09
C ALA A 163 5.84 5.43 -6.01
N ALA A 164 6.11 4.81 -4.86
CA ALA A 164 7.28 3.95 -4.67
C ALA A 164 7.23 2.71 -5.57
N ARG A 165 6.05 2.07 -5.72
CA ARG A 165 5.85 0.94 -6.62
C ARG A 165 6.12 1.33 -8.07
N ASN A 166 5.54 2.43 -8.52
CA ASN A 166 5.74 2.95 -9.87
C ASN A 166 7.21 3.28 -10.16
N ALA A 167 7.91 3.90 -9.19
CA ALA A 167 9.34 4.18 -9.32
C ALA A 167 10.18 2.90 -9.47
N ARG A 168 9.88 1.85 -8.67
CA ARG A 168 10.55 0.55 -8.77
C ARG A 168 10.30 -0.14 -10.12
N GLU A 169 9.07 -0.08 -10.62
CA GLU A 169 8.74 -0.65 -11.93
C GLU A 169 9.44 0.08 -13.07
N LEU A 170 9.51 1.42 -13.01
CA LEU A 170 10.27 2.22 -13.98
C LEU A 170 11.76 1.87 -13.94
N ALA A 171 12.34 1.69 -12.74
CA ALA A 171 13.73 1.28 -12.60
C ALA A 171 13.98 -0.13 -13.17
N ARG A 172 13.06 -1.09 -12.92
CA ARG A 172 13.14 -2.44 -13.50
C ARG A 172 13.02 -2.44 -15.01
N ARG A 173 12.12 -1.60 -15.59
CA ARG A 173 12.00 -1.45 -17.04
C ARG A 173 13.30 -0.91 -17.65
N LYS A 174 13.91 0.12 -17.02
CA LYS A 174 15.21 0.64 -17.47
C LYS A 174 16.29 -0.45 -17.44
N GLY A 175 16.40 -1.22 -16.35
CA GLY A 175 17.36 -2.31 -16.25
C GLY A 175 17.10 -3.47 -17.23
N ALA A 176 15.84 -3.78 -17.55
CA ALA A 176 15.49 -4.78 -18.56
C ALA A 176 15.81 -4.30 -19.99
N LEU A 177 15.70 -2.98 -20.24
CA LEU A 177 16.07 -2.36 -21.51
C LEU A 177 17.61 -2.22 -21.68
N GLU A 178 18.35 -2.14 -20.56
CA GLU A 178 19.83 -2.14 -20.57
C GLU A 178 20.44 -3.54 -20.74
N GLY A 179 19.67 -4.59 -20.41
CA GLY A 179 20.15 -5.99 -20.41
C GLY A 179 19.71 -6.86 -21.60
N GLY A 180 18.86 -6.39 -22.50
CA GLY A 180 18.36 -7.18 -23.64
C GLY A 180 18.02 -6.31 -24.85
N ASP A 181 18.68 -6.52 -25.95
CA ASP A 181 18.41 -6.22 -27.37
C ASP A 181 17.68 -4.94 -27.81
N LEU A 182 17.12 -4.12 -26.93
CA LEU A 182 16.64 -2.78 -27.25
C LEU A 182 17.77 -1.78 -26.98
N PRO A 183 18.15 -0.96 -27.95
CA PRO A 183 19.26 -0.02 -27.79
C PRO A 183 19.00 0.89 -26.60
N GLY A 184 19.98 1.06 -25.70
CA GLY A 184 19.94 1.98 -24.52
C GLY A 184 19.65 3.44 -24.85
N LYS A 185 19.16 3.69 -26.07
CA LYS A 185 18.75 4.96 -26.64
C LYS A 185 17.23 5.23 -26.57
N LEU A 186 16.41 4.19 -26.27
CA LEU A 186 14.98 4.36 -26.15
C LEU A 186 14.63 5.27 -24.96
N ALA A 187 13.99 6.39 -25.24
CA ALA A 187 13.37 7.22 -24.23
C ALA A 187 11.91 6.80 -24.04
N ASP A 188 11.66 5.88 -23.11
CA ASP A 188 10.34 5.30 -22.84
C ASP A 188 9.32 6.32 -22.28
N CYS A 189 8.02 6.03 -22.43
CA CYS A 189 6.91 6.79 -21.86
C CYS A 189 6.45 6.21 -20.52
N GLN A 190 5.58 6.93 -19.82
CA GLN A 190 5.06 6.51 -18.50
C GLN A 190 3.79 5.64 -18.62
N GLU A 191 3.06 5.75 -19.72
CA GLU A 191 1.83 4.99 -19.98
C GLU A 191 2.16 3.51 -20.17
N ARG A 192 1.27 2.63 -19.71
CA ARG A 192 1.43 1.18 -19.73
C ARG A 192 0.53 0.49 -20.76
N ASN A 193 -0.58 1.14 -21.11
CA ASN A 193 -1.46 0.60 -22.13
C ASN A 193 -0.86 0.92 -23.50
N PRO A 194 -0.43 -0.12 -24.28
CA PRO A 194 0.17 0.12 -25.60
C PRO A 194 -0.73 0.88 -26.56
N GLU A 195 -2.05 0.76 -26.44
CA GLU A 195 -3.01 1.46 -27.29
C GLU A 195 -3.03 2.98 -27.07
N LEU A 196 -2.52 3.43 -25.91
CA LEU A 196 -2.41 4.86 -25.56
C LEU A 196 -0.99 5.40 -25.73
N CYS A 197 -0.04 4.57 -26.17
CA CYS A 197 1.36 4.94 -26.35
C CYS A 197 1.67 5.26 -27.81
N GLU A 198 2.51 6.26 -28.01
CA GLU A 198 3.05 6.65 -29.32
C GLU A 198 4.56 6.41 -29.33
N LEU A 199 5.07 5.74 -30.35
CA LEU A 199 6.51 5.56 -30.59
C LEU A 199 6.96 6.39 -31.77
N TYR A 200 7.87 7.33 -31.51
CA TYR A 200 8.49 8.15 -32.52
C TYR A 200 9.88 7.62 -32.86
N LEU A 201 10.06 7.17 -34.10
CA LEU A 201 11.35 6.81 -34.66
C LEU A 201 11.99 8.03 -35.27
N VAL A 202 13.20 8.39 -34.85
CA VAL A 202 13.90 9.59 -35.33
C VAL A 202 15.30 9.26 -35.87
N GLU A 203 15.75 9.95 -36.90
CA GLU A 203 17.07 9.73 -37.47
C GLU A 203 18.15 10.39 -36.61
N GLY A 204 18.99 9.55 -36.01
CA GLY A 204 20.19 9.96 -35.28
C GLY A 204 19.96 10.57 -33.90
N ASP A 205 21.06 10.69 -33.17
CA ASP A 205 21.05 11.12 -31.76
C ASP A 205 20.72 12.61 -31.61
N SER A 206 21.03 13.44 -32.59
CA SER A 206 20.72 14.89 -32.57
C SER A 206 19.22 15.14 -32.62
N ALA A 207 18.53 14.51 -33.59
CA ALA A 207 17.07 14.57 -33.68
C ALA A 207 16.40 13.93 -32.47
N GLY A 208 16.96 12.82 -31.96
CA GLY A 208 16.53 12.16 -30.73
C GLY A 208 16.60 13.07 -29.51
N GLY A 209 17.64 13.89 -29.39
CA GLY A 209 17.80 14.87 -28.31
C GLY A 209 16.69 15.93 -28.31
N SER A 210 16.42 16.53 -29.45
CA SER A 210 15.36 17.54 -29.63
C SER A 210 13.97 16.94 -29.40
N ALA A 211 13.70 15.75 -29.95
CA ALA A 211 12.44 15.06 -29.78
C ALA A 211 12.19 14.66 -28.30
N LYS A 212 13.23 14.23 -27.57
CA LYS A 212 13.15 13.93 -26.12
C LYS A 212 12.78 15.15 -25.27
N GLN A 213 13.20 16.35 -25.68
CA GLN A 213 12.86 17.59 -24.97
C GLN A 213 11.42 18.05 -25.23
N GLY A 214 10.94 17.91 -26.48
CA GLY A 214 9.62 18.37 -26.89
C GLY A 214 8.46 17.38 -26.68
N ARG A 215 8.74 16.10 -26.34
CA ARG A 215 7.71 15.05 -26.21
C ARG A 215 6.82 15.21 -24.97
N ASP A 216 5.62 14.71 -25.03
CA ASP A 216 4.86 14.40 -23.82
C ASP A 216 5.37 13.07 -23.23
N ARG A 217 6.01 13.17 -22.06
CA ARG A 217 6.59 12.01 -21.35
C ARG A 217 5.54 11.01 -20.88
N LYS A 218 4.28 11.38 -20.84
CA LYS A 218 3.21 10.51 -20.35
C LYS A 218 2.96 9.35 -21.30
N TYR A 219 2.88 9.61 -22.63
CA TYR A 219 2.52 8.59 -23.62
C TYR A 219 3.42 8.57 -24.86
N GLN A 220 4.40 9.47 -25.00
CA GLN A 220 5.29 9.50 -26.16
C GLN A 220 6.66 8.92 -25.82
N ALA A 221 7.05 7.88 -26.53
CA ALA A 221 8.37 7.26 -26.51
C ALA A 221 9.18 7.67 -27.74
N ILE A 222 10.49 7.90 -27.59
CA ILE A 222 11.40 8.28 -28.67
C ILE A 222 12.50 7.24 -28.82
N LEU A 223 12.66 6.68 -30.01
CA LEU A 223 13.75 5.79 -30.38
C LEU A 223 14.58 6.40 -31.51
N PRO A 224 15.79 6.92 -31.22
CA PRO A 224 16.71 7.36 -32.26
C PRO A 224 17.38 6.15 -32.92
N LEU A 225 17.26 6.06 -34.24
CA LEU A 225 17.95 5.07 -35.05
C LEU A 225 19.32 5.61 -35.48
N ARG A 226 20.32 4.73 -35.53
CA ARG A 226 21.71 5.13 -35.79
C ARG A 226 21.95 5.25 -37.29
N GLY A 227 22.25 6.48 -37.77
CA GLY A 227 22.59 6.73 -39.16
C GLY A 227 21.39 6.70 -40.13
N LYS A 228 21.65 6.59 -41.41
CA LYS A 228 20.60 6.46 -42.45
C LYS A 228 19.88 5.15 -42.34
N ILE A 229 18.56 5.20 -42.21
CA ILE A 229 17.70 3.99 -42.17
C ILE A 229 17.86 3.26 -43.50
N LEU A 230 18.13 1.93 -43.39
CA LEU A 230 18.20 1.06 -44.54
C LEU A 230 16.81 0.94 -45.22
N ASN A 231 16.70 1.24 -46.52
CA ASN A 231 15.47 0.98 -47.24
C ASN A 231 15.32 -0.56 -47.45
N VAL A 232 14.53 -1.17 -46.59
CA VAL A 232 14.34 -2.67 -46.59
C VAL A 232 13.61 -3.18 -47.82
N GLU A 233 12.82 -2.36 -48.54
CA GLU A 233 12.14 -2.75 -49.76
C GLU A 233 13.11 -2.93 -50.93
N LYS A 234 14.18 -2.14 -50.95
CA LYS A 234 15.19 -2.13 -52.05
C LYS A 234 16.48 -2.85 -51.68
N ALA A 235 16.66 -3.17 -50.39
CA ALA A 235 17.88 -3.82 -49.92
C ALA A 235 17.84 -5.33 -50.15
N ARG A 236 19.02 -5.91 -50.43
CA ARG A 236 19.17 -7.37 -50.48
C ARG A 236 19.05 -7.95 -49.06
N PHE A 237 18.49 -9.16 -48.95
CA PHE A 237 18.21 -9.81 -47.63
C PHE A 237 19.45 -9.98 -46.74
N ASP A 238 20.61 -10.27 -47.36
CA ASP A 238 21.91 -10.34 -46.70
C ASP A 238 22.31 -9.03 -46.04
N LYS A 239 22.02 -7.89 -46.69
CA LYS A 239 22.27 -6.54 -46.11
C LYS A 239 21.32 -6.17 -45.00
N MET A 240 20.07 -6.65 -45.07
CA MET A 240 19.08 -6.41 -43.99
C MET A 240 19.50 -7.13 -42.71
N LEU A 241 19.92 -8.40 -42.80
CA LEU A 241 20.39 -9.21 -41.68
C LEU A 241 21.73 -8.72 -41.09
N ALA A 242 22.55 -8.05 -41.90
CA ALA A 242 23.82 -7.45 -41.43
C ALA A 242 23.65 -6.06 -40.79
N ASN A 243 22.48 -5.47 -40.89
CA ASN A 243 22.21 -4.14 -40.33
C ASN A 243 21.70 -4.24 -38.88
N ASN A 244 22.48 -3.73 -37.93
CA ASN A 244 22.15 -3.79 -36.49
C ASN A 244 20.91 -2.98 -36.10
N GLU A 245 20.45 -2.04 -36.91
CA GLU A 245 19.25 -1.23 -36.65
C GLU A 245 17.97 -1.89 -37.22
N VAL A 246 18.11 -2.91 -38.09
CA VAL A 246 17.00 -3.67 -38.67
C VAL A 246 16.82 -5.00 -37.93
N ARG A 247 17.87 -5.49 -37.31
CA ARG A 247 17.89 -6.72 -36.52
C ARG A 247 17.42 -6.50 -35.08
#